data_2804acf9ff61c5fd174df4a65be2289d
#
_entry.id   2804acf9ff61c5fd174df4a65be2289d
#
_cell.length_a   1.000
_cell.length_b   1.000
_cell.length_c   1.000
_cell.angle_alpha   90.00
_cell.angle_beta   90.00
_cell.angle_gamma   90.00
#
_symmetry.space_group_name_H-M   'P 1'
#
loop_
_entity.id
_entity.type
_entity.pdbx_description
1 polymer ?
#
loop_
_entity_poly.entity_id
_entity_poly.type
_entity_poly.pdbx_seq_one_letter_code
_entity_poly.pdbx_strand_id
1 'polypeptide(L)'
;MSKGTLIATVLVLAAFAAGLQLGSSRGDSAPVITSSRDGAAYGGSRASEADRAAARELVVQGSGKFVAGPPTSDVVVTVGDGESIQEAVLAAEPGTTIHVMPGTYRETVYIDKDGIRLIGIVEGSKRATLDGEGTLNDAVLFSGNNIVVEGFLITRYKGNAIMSQAGNNFEIRDNIIADTGVYGIFPQLGRNGVVEHNVVSGIADAAIYVGMSDNVHVAYNEVFDSVAGIEIENSRHAIVESNFVYNNTGGVLAFITPGLPIKTTYDVIIRNNWISDNNTPNFGAPGSTVGGIPAGTGIMIMAADDVVIEGNIITNNKTVGIMSVDHNTAAELTNLTIDPDADPNSDRLAILDNTMHNNGYDTIAEIRGLMLADFKTGAPDIFAVGPSNGSCIINR
;
A
#
# COMPACT_ATOMS: atom_id res chain seq x y z
N MET A 1 -37.01 9.53 10.07
CA MET A 1 -35.87 9.44 10.99
C MET A 1 -36.37 9.08 12.36
N SER A 2 -35.99 7.96 12.95
CA SER A 2 -36.44 7.55 14.28
C SER A 2 -35.68 8.36 15.36
N LYS A 3 -36.33 8.60 16.50
CA LYS A 3 -35.72 9.32 17.61
C LYS A 3 -34.39 8.69 18.12
N GLY A 4 -34.16 7.43 17.82
CA GLY A 4 -32.92 6.72 18.18
C GLY A 4 -31.70 7.15 17.40
N THR A 5 -31.85 7.47 16.11
CA THR A 5 -30.74 7.90 15.26
C THR A 5 -30.21 9.29 15.63
N LEU A 6 -31.13 10.17 16.10
CA LEU A 6 -30.74 11.52 16.52
C LEU A 6 -29.96 11.52 17.84
N ILE A 7 -30.30 10.59 18.75
CA ILE A 7 -29.62 10.48 20.05
C ILE A 7 -28.22 9.89 19.89
N ALA A 8 -28.02 8.95 18.99
CA ALA A 8 -26.71 8.38 18.69
C ALA A 8 -25.75 9.43 18.11
N THR A 9 -26.24 10.26 17.17
CA THR A 9 -25.44 11.33 16.56
C THR A 9 -25.04 12.42 17.57
N VAL A 10 -25.92 12.75 18.53
CA VAL A 10 -25.63 13.76 19.54
C VAL A 10 -24.69 13.22 20.62
N LEU A 11 -24.76 11.93 20.97
CA LEU A 11 -23.85 11.29 21.93
C LEU A 11 -22.45 11.14 21.39
N VAL A 12 -22.30 10.83 20.09
CA VAL A 12 -20.99 10.77 19.44
C VAL A 12 -20.32 12.14 19.40
N LEU A 13 -21.07 13.21 19.10
CA LEU A 13 -20.55 14.58 19.17
C LEU A 13 -20.18 15.03 20.59
N ALA A 14 -20.90 14.58 21.62
CA ALA A 14 -20.59 14.93 23.00
C ALA A 14 -19.37 14.14 23.54
N ALA A 15 -19.20 12.88 23.17
CA ALA A 15 -18.03 12.10 23.53
C ALA A 15 -16.76 12.65 22.85
N PHE A 16 -16.91 13.11 21.62
CA PHE A 16 -15.84 13.74 20.84
C PHE A 16 -15.35 15.05 21.47
N ALA A 17 -16.27 15.90 21.93
CA ALA A 17 -15.92 17.14 22.61
C ALA A 17 -15.27 16.90 23.99
N ALA A 18 -15.61 15.82 24.70
CA ALA A 18 -15.00 15.46 25.98
C ALA A 18 -13.59 14.85 25.80
N GLY A 19 -13.38 14.07 24.76
CA GLY A 19 -12.05 13.52 24.42
C GLY A 19 -11.05 14.60 24.05
N LEU A 20 -11.46 15.57 23.25
CA LEU A 20 -10.64 16.74 22.89
C LEU A 20 -10.26 17.63 24.09
N GLN A 21 -11.13 17.75 25.11
CA GLN A 21 -10.80 18.52 26.32
C GLN A 21 -9.78 17.83 27.21
N LEU A 22 -9.69 16.51 27.20
CA LEU A 22 -8.68 15.76 27.98
C LEU A 22 -7.32 15.68 27.27
N GLY A 23 -7.29 15.79 25.95
CA GLY A 23 -6.05 15.82 25.17
C GLY A 23 -5.32 17.16 25.20
N SER A 24 -6.02 18.26 25.48
CA SER A 24 -5.43 19.60 25.48
C SER A 24 -4.53 19.92 26.69
N SER A 25 -4.44 19.02 27.68
CA SER A 25 -3.63 19.21 28.89
C SER A 25 -2.25 18.50 28.84
N ARG A 26 -1.90 17.81 27.77
CA ARG A 26 -0.57 17.26 27.58
C ARG A 26 0.10 18.00 26.43
N GLY A 27 1.12 18.78 26.74
CA GLY A 27 1.86 19.58 25.79
C GLY A 27 2.46 18.73 24.65
N ASP A 28 2.65 19.42 23.53
CA ASP A 28 3.26 18.97 22.28
C ASP A 28 2.40 18.07 21.38
N SER A 29 1.21 18.56 21.01
CA SER A 29 0.55 18.08 19.81
C SER A 29 1.26 18.66 18.58
N ALA A 30 1.70 17.78 17.66
CA ALA A 30 2.20 18.22 16.37
C ALA A 30 1.14 19.11 15.67
N PRO A 31 1.55 20.19 14.99
CA PRO A 31 0.60 21.06 14.33
C PRO A 31 -0.09 20.31 13.18
N VAL A 32 -1.39 20.29 13.18
CA VAL A 32 -2.17 19.91 12.00
C VAL A 32 -1.98 20.99 10.95
N ILE A 33 -1.49 20.61 9.80
CA ILE A 33 -1.18 21.55 8.73
C ILE A 33 -2.17 21.34 7.58
N THR A 34 -3.00 22.34 7.32
CA THR A 34 -3.81 22.38 6.10
C THR A 34 -3.20 23.40 5.15
N SER A 35 -2.89 23.02 3.92
CA SER A 35 -2.65 24.00 2.88
C SER A 35 -4.00 24.52 2.40
N SER A 36 -4.25 25.82 2.47
CA SER A 36 -5.41 26.41 1.81
C SER A 36 -5.06 26.71 0.37
N ARG A 37 -6.05 26.59 -0.52
CA ARG A 37 -5.96 27.08 -1.92
C ARG A 37 -5.52 28.53 -2.05
N ASP A 38 -5.66 29.30 -1.00
CA ASP A 38 -5.38 30.74 -1.02
C ASP A 38 -3.92 31.09 -0.79
N GLY A 39 -3.01 30.12 -0.93
CA GLY A 39 -1.57 30.42 -0.92
C GLY A 39 -1.12 31.23 0.29
N ALA A 40 -1.84 31.12 1.43
CA ALA A 40 -1.31 31.63 2.68
C ALA A 40 0.00 30.92 2.90
N ALA A 41 1.01 31.51 2.32
CA ALA A 41 2.36 31.02 2.38
C ALA A 41 2.64 30.70 3.85
N TYR A 42 2.98 29.48 4.10
CA TYR A 42 3.90 29.27 5.21
C TYR A 42 5.03 30.25 5.00
N GLY A 43 5.06 31.31 5.80
CA GLY A 43 6.13 32.31 5.79
C GLY A 43 7.43 31.74 6.30
N GLY A 44 7.65 30.45 6.15
CA GLY A 44 8.88 29.77 6.42
C GLY A 44 9.87 30.01 5.29
N SER A 45 11.06 30.42 5.61
CA SER A 45 12.21 30.32 4.72
C SER A 45 12.21 28.95 4.05
N ARG A 46 12.53 28.90 2.75
CA ARG A 46 12.76 27.63 2.05
C ARG A 46 13.69 26.78 2.90
N ALA A 47 13.28 25.55 3.23
CA ALA A 47 14.15 24.62 3.92
C ALA A 47 15.49 24.52 3.17
N SER A 48 16.56 24.66 3.89
CA SER A 48 17.89 24.52 3.30
C SER A 48 18.14 23.07 2.86
N GLU A 49 19.08 22.84 1.99
CA GLU A 49 19.51 21.49 1.62
C GLU A 49 19.96 20.69 2.86
N ALA A 50 20.55 21.38 3.86
CA ALA A 50 20.93 20.78 5.13
C ALA A 50 19.71 20.33 5.95
N ASP A 51 18.61 21.11 5.98
CA ASP A 51 17.38 20.71 6.69
C ASP A 51 16.74 19.49 6.04
N ARG A 52 16.80 19.39 4.71
CA ARG A 52 16.30 18.24 3.97
C ARG A 52 17.14 17.01 4.19
N ALA A 53 18.47 17.16 4.21
CA ALA A 53 19.37 16.07 4.52
C ALA A 53 19.13 15.56 5.95
N ALA A 54 19.01 16.47 6.92
CA ALA A 54 18.72 16.12 8.30
C ALA A 54 17.34 15.41 8.44
N ALA A 55 16.31 15.88 7.70
CA ALA A 55 15.02 15.21 7.71
C ALA A 55 15.08 13.80 7.10
N ARG A 56 15.90 13.59 6.08
CA ARG A 56 16.14 12.25 5.50
C ARG A 56 16.96 11.35 6.42
N GLU A 57 17.86 11.91 7.23
CA GLU A 57 18.61 11.14 8.24
C GLU A 57 17.76 10.66 9.41
N LEU A 58 16.59 11.26 9.64
CA LEU A 58 15.66 10.79 10.66
C LEU A 58 15.01 9.47 10.26
N VAL A 59 14.98 9.20 8.97
CA VAL A 59 14.42 7.97 8.45
C VAL A 59 15.53 7.22 7.76
N VAL A 60 15.77 6.00 8.11
CA VAL A 60 16.78 5.29 7.72
C VAL A 60 16.77 4.35 7.00
N GLN A 61 17.33 3.66 6.66
CA GLN A 61 18.40 3.23 6.29
C GLN A 61 18.49 1.81 6.16
N GLY A 62 18.58 1.17 5.20
CA GLY A 62 18.85 -0.20 5.01
C GLY A 62 18.00 -0.86 3.97
N SER A 63 17.00 -0.22 3.50
CA SER A 63 16.28 -0.69 2.33
C SER A 63 17.12 -0.44 1.08
N GLY A 64 17.83 -1.44 0.66
CA GLY A 64 18.50 -1.45 -0.64
C GLY A 64 17.67 -2.24 -1.64
N LYS A 65 17.66 -1.83 -2.91
CA LYS A 65 17.02 -2.62 -3.96
C LYS A 65 17.68 -4.00 -4.01
N PHE A 66 16.89 -5.02 -3.73
CA PHE A 66 17.30 -6.39 -4.01
C PHE A 66 17.21 -6.64 -5.53
N VAL A 67 18.11 -7.40 -6.06
CA VAL A 67 18.07 -7.90 -7.43
C VAL A 67 18.36 -9.40 -7.36
N ALA A 68 17.48 -10.23 -7.91
CA ALA A 68 17.74 -11.66 -7.95
C ALA A 68 19.04 -11.95 -8.71
N GLY A 69 19.78 -12.90 -8.20
CA GLY A 69 20.98 -13.37 -8.88
C GLY A 69 20.66 -14.03 -10.23
N PRO A 70 21.68 -14.32 -11.04
CA PRO A 70 21.48 -15.12 -12.23
C PRO A 70 20.88 -16.49 -11.88
N PRO A 71 20.26 -17.18 -12.86
CA PRO A 71 19.80 -18.56 -12.64
C PRO A 71 20.91 -19.43 -12.07
N THR A 72 20.57 -20.24 -11.08
CA THR A 72 21.52 -21.15 -10.43
C THR A 72 21.69 -22.47 -11.20
N SER A 73 20.89 -22.67 -12.25
CA SER A 73 20.91 -23.83 -13.14
C SER A 73 20.66 -23.37 -14.59
N ASP A 74 21.29 -24.03 -15.53
CA ASP A 74 21.06 -23.81 -16.99
C ASP A 74 19.88 -24.65 -17.51
N VAL A 75 19.18 -25.38 -16.63
CA VAL A 75 18.04 -26.22 -17.01
C VAL A 75 16.84 -25.34 -17.36
N VAL A 76 16.33 -25.49 -18.55
CA VAL A 76 15.11 -24.86 -19.03
C VAL A 76 14.08 -25.92 -19.38
N VAL A 77 12.89 -25.81 -18.82
CA VAL A 77 11.71 -26.63 -19.14
C VAL A 77 10.70 -25.75 -19.87
N THR A 78 10.09 -26.25 -20.91
CA THR A 78 9.04 -25.53 -21.64
C THR A 78 7.69 -26.21 -21.39
N VAL A 79 6.68 -25.42 -21.07
CA VAL A 79 5.27 -25.85 -20.90
C VAL A 79 4.47 -25.28 -22.05
N GLY A 80 3.90 -26.14 -22.89
CA GLY A 80 3.08 -25.77 -24.02
C GLY A 80 1.60 -25.59 -23.65
N ASP A 81 0.82 -25.01 -24.56
CA ASP A 81 -0.63 -24.88 -24.39
C ASP A 81 -1.28 -26.28 -24.23
N GLY A 82 -2.07 -26.44 -23.16
CA GLY A 82 -2.69 -27.72 -22.80
C GLY A 82 -1.86 -28.63 -21.90
N GLU A 83 -0.62 -28.26 -21.57
CA GLU A 83 0.20 -28.91 -20.55
C GLU A 83 -0.01 -28.24 -19.18
N SER A 84 0.42 -28.88 -18.09
CA SER A 84 0.29 -28.33 -16.72
C SER A 84 1.58 -27.67 -16.26
N ILE A 85 1.47 -26.42 -15.84
CA ILE A 85 2.56 -25.69 -15.20
C ILE A 85 2.92 -26.34 -13.86
N GLN A 86 1.89 -26.75 -13.08
CA GLN A 86 2.11 -27.38 -11.77
C GLN A 86 2.88 -28.69 -11.89
N GLU A 87 2.59 -29.53 -12.90
CA GLU A 87 3.34 -30.76 -13.12
C GLU A 87 4.81 -30.46 -13.48
N ALA A 88 5.06 -29.44 -14.30
CA ALA A 88 6.43 -29.01 -14.63
C ALA A 88 7.17 -28.51 -13.39
N VAL A 89 6.52 -27.72 -12.51
CA VAL A 89 7.10 -27.28 -11.22
C VAL A 89 7.41 -28.47 -10.31
N LEU A 90 6.52 -29.44 -10.22
CA LEU A 90 6.73 -30.65 -9.41
C LEU A 90 7.91 -31.50 -9.91
N ALA A 91 8.11 -31.57 -11.22
CA ALA A 91 9.21 -32.32 -11.84
C ALA A 91 10.56 -31.56 -11.83
N ALA A 92 10.51 -30.24 -11.69
CA ALA A 92 11.70 -29.38 -11.78
C ALA A 92 12.64 -29.58 -10.58
N GLU A 93 13.93 -29.51 -10.82
CA GLU A 93 14.95 -29.38 -9.77
C GLU A 93 15.09 -27.91 -9.34
N PRO A 94 15.56 -27.62 -8.12
CA PRO A 94 15.86 -26.25 -7.70
C PRO A 94 16.72 -25.49 -8.73
N GLY A 95 16.43 -24.23 -8.96
CA GLY A 95 17.12 -23.39 -9.92
C GLY A 95 16.63 -23.50 -11.37
N THR A 96 15.67 -24.36 -11.67
CA THR A 96 15.14 -24.55 -13.02
C THR A 96 14.36 -23.31 -13.50
N THR A 97 14.57 -22.93 -14.75
CA THR A 97 13.73 -21.97 -15.46
C THR A 97 12.60 -22.70 -16.19
N ILE A 98 11.36 -22.28 -15.94
CA ILE A 98 10.17 -22.84 -16.58
C ILE A 98 9.58 -21.78 -17.51
N HIS A 99 9.71 -22.00 -18.80
CA HIS A 99 9.09 -21.18 -19.84
C HIS A 99 7.67 -21.67 -20.12
N VAL A 100 6.70 -20.81 -19.86
CA VAL A 100 5.28 -21.11 -20.12
C VAL A 100 4.88 -20.41 -21.42
N MET A 101 4.54 -21.18 -22.42
CA MET A 101 4.17 -20.66 -23.73
C MET A 101 2.80 -19.98 -23.71
N PRO A 102 2.49 -19.08 -24.67
CA PRO A 102 1.17 -18.49 -24.78
C PRO A 102 0.07 -19.55 -24.85
N GLY A 103 -0.89 -19.45 -23.96
CA GLY A 103 -2.01 -20.39 -23.79
C GLY A 103 -2.87 -19.99 -22.61
N THR A 104 -3.92 -20.75 -22.32
CA THR A 104 -4.78 -20.52 -21.14
C THR A 104 -4.70 -21.70 -20.19
N TYR A 105 -4.15 -21.44 -19.01
CA TYR A 105 -3.90 -22.42 -17.96
C TYR A 105 -4.90 -22.19 -16.81
N ARG A 106 -5.63 -23.24 -16.43
CA ARG A 106 -6.71 -23.20 -15.43
C ARG A 106 -6.30 -24.01 -14.21
N GLU A 107 -5.31 -23.52 -13.51
CA GLU A 107 -4.70 -24.23 -12.39
C GLU A 107 -4.17 -23.28 -11.33
N THR A 108 -3.85 -23.81 -10.17
CA THR A 108 -3.04 -23.15 -9.13
C THR A 108 -1.63 -23.70 -9.22
N VAL A 109 -0.64 -22.82 -9.24
CA VAL A 109 0.78 -23.17 -9.28
C VAL A 109 1.39 -22.93 -7.91
N TYR A 110 1.87 -23.98 -7.27
CA TYR A 110 2.58 -23.92 -5.98
C TYR A 110 4.05 -24.23 -6.15
N ILE A 111 4.93 -23.32 -5.69
CA ILE A 111 6.38 -23.41 -5.83
C ILE A 111 7.03 -23.42 -4.44
N ASP A 112 7.46 -24.60 -4.00
CA ASP A 112 8.16 -24.82 -2.71
C ASP A 112 9.67 -24.96 -2.85
N LYS A 113 10.17 -25.06 -4.09
CA LYS A 113 11.59 -25.24 -4.40
C LYS A 113 12.28 -23.91 -4.61
N ASP A 114 13.50 -23.79 -4.16
CA ASP A 114 14.32 -22.59 -4.31
C ASP A 114 14.77 -22.38 -5.76
N GLY A 115 14.89 -21.13 -6.15
CA GLY A 115 15.50 -20.71 -7.41
C GLY A 115 14.65 -20.95 -8.67
N ILE A 116 13.40 -21.35 -8.55
CA ILE A 116 12.52 -21.51 -9.70
C ILE A 116 12.23 -20.16 -10.35
N ARG A 117 12.41 -20.10 -11.65
CA ARG A 117 12.06 -18.94 -12.47
C ARG A 117 10.88 -19.32 -13.37
N LEU A 118 9.71 -18.85 -13.02
CA LEU A 118 8.46 -19.09 -13.76
C LEU A 118 8.23 -17.91 -14.71
N ILE A 119 8.45 -18.14 -16.01
CA ILE A 119 8.49 -17.11 -17.05
C ILE A 119 7.39 -17.35 -18.07
N GLY A 120 6.38 -16.50 -18.09
CA GLY A 120 5.36 -16.45 -19.13
C GLY A 120 5.92 -15.82 -20.41
N ILE A 121 5.98 -16.61 -21.49
CA ILE A 121 6.48 -16.14 -22.77
C ILE A 121 5.46 -15.21 -23.43
N VAL A 122 5.96 -14.12 -23.99
CA VAL A 122 5.16 -13.13 -24.73
C VAL A 122 5.51 -13.21 -26.21
N GLU A 123 4.52 -13.55 -27.04
CA GLU A 123 4.64 -13.60 -28.48
C GLU A 123 3.67 -12.62 -29.16
N GLY A 124 4.15 -11.44 -29.49
CA GLY A 124 3.31 -10.36 -29.99
C GLY A 124 2.29 -9.93 -28.93
N SER A 125 1.00 -10.11 -29.18
CA SER A 125 -0.09 -9.83 -28.23
C SER A 125 -0.50 -11.05 -27.39
N LYS A 126 0.11 -12.21 -27.60
CA LYS A 126 -0.24 -13.45 -26.88
C LYS A 126 0.65 -13.62 -25.66
N ARG A 127 0.06 -14.06 -24.55
CA ARG A 127 0.71 -14.32 -23.27
C ARG A 127 0.28 -15.66 -22.68
N ALA A 128 1.11 -16.21 -21.81
CA ALA A 128 0.66 -17.24 -20.88
C ALA A 128 -0.38 -16.63 -19.95
N THR A 129 -1.59 -17.17 -19.95
CA THR A 129 -2.74 -16.67 -19.15
C THR A 129 -3.09 -17.69 -18.08
N LEU A 130 -2.97 -17.31 -16.83
CA LEU A 130 -3.53 -18.03 -15.68
C LEU A 130 -4.95 -17.51 -15.44
N ASP A 131 -5.94 -18.38 -15.60
CA ASP A 131 -7.36 -18.03 -15.50
C ASP A 131 -8.07 -18.88 -14.44
N GLY A 132 -8.44 -18.25 -13.34
CA GLY A 132 -9.13 -18.93 -12.23
C GLY A 132 -10.61 -19.25 -12.47
N GLU A 133 -11.19 -18.81 -13.60
CA GLU A 133 -12.61 -19.01 -13.98
C GLU A 133 -13.63 -18.58 -12.91
N GLY A 134 -13.21 -17.73 -11.95
CA GLY A 134 -14.04 -17.36 -10.78
C GLY A 134 -14.25 -18.52 -9.79
N THR A 135 -13.49 -19.61 -9.91
CA THR A 135 -13.63 -20.82 -9.08
C THR A 135 -12.38 -21.15 -8.26
N LEU A 136 -11.20 -21.02 -8.86
CA LEU A 136 -9.92 -21.25 -8.18
C LEU A 136 -9.61 -20.12 -7.20
N ASN A 137 -8.87 -20.44 -6.15
CA ASN A 137 -8.57 -19.49 -5.09
C ASN A 137 -7.39 -18.61 -5.44
N ASP A 138 -6.22 -19.19 -5.67
CA ASP A 138 -4.99 -18.47 -5.92
C ASP A 138 -4.32 -18.96 -7.21
N ALA A 139 -3.61 -18.05 -7.94
CA ALA A 139 -2.96 -18.46 -9.17
C ALA A 139 -1.56 -19.00 -8.93
N VAL A 140 -0.67 -18.21 -8.33
CA VAL A 140 0.70 -18.60 -8.01
C VAL A 140 0.94 -18.41 -6.51
N LEU A 141 1.28 -19.49 -5.82
CA LEU A 141 1.76 -19.46 -4.45
C LEU A 141 3.20 -19.92 -4.40
N PHE A 142 4.06 -19.23 -3.66
CA PHE A 142 5.41 -19.74 -3.44
C PHE A 142 5.88 -19.56 -2.00
N SER A 143 6.65 -20.53 -1.53
CA SER A 143 7.39 -20.51 -0.26
C SER A 143 8.89 -20.72 -0.46
N GLY A 144 9.30 -21.07 -1.68
CA GLY A 144 10.71 -21.17 -2.06
C GLY A 144 11.40 -19.80 -2.07
N ASN A 145 12.71 -19.79 -1.92
CA ASN A 145 13.55 -18.61 -2.00
C ASN A 145 14.09 -18.41 -3.43
N ASN A 146 14.50 -17.18 -3.74
CA ASN A 146 15.06 -16.82 -5.04
C ASN A 146 14.09 -17.10 -6.21
N ILE A 147 12.81 -16.86 -6.00
CA ILE A 147 11.75 -17.09 -6.99
C ILE A 147 11.61 -15.88 -7.91
N VAL A 148 11.39 -16.14 -9.19
CA VAL A 148 10.99 -15.14 -10.18
C VAL A 148 9.65 -15.55 -10.78
N VAL A 149 8.70 -14.61 -10.83
CA VAL A 149 7.41 -14.75 -11.54
C VAL A 149 7.27 -13.60 -12.52
N GLU A 150 7.26 -13.89 -13.82
CA GLU A 150 7.36 -12.87 -14.86
C GLU A 150 6.47 -13.19 -16.07
N GLY A 151 5.86 -12.15 -16.67
CA GLY A 151 5.31 -12.19 -18.02
C GLY A 151 3.89 -12.75 -18.17
N PHE A 152 3.19 -13.03 -17.10
CA PHE A 152 1.84 -13.62 -17.11
C PHE A 152 0.72 -12.57 -17.27
N LEU A 153 -0.39 -13.03 -17.84
CA LEU A 153 -1.72 -12.47 -17.58
C LEU A 153 -2.41 -13.36 -16.55
N ILE A 154 -2.87 -12.78 -15.43
CA ILE A 154 -3.54 -13.50 -14.35
C ILE A 154 -4.90 -12.86 -14.09
N THR A 155 -5.95 -13.67 -14.10
CA THR A 155 -7.30 -13.13 -13.96
C THR A 155 -8.30 -14.12 -13.33
N ARG A 156 -9.37 -13.58 -12.75
CA ARG A 156 -10.55 -14.30 -12.26
C ARG A 156 -10.27 -15.35 -11.19
N TYR A 157 -9.26 -15.14 -10.32
CA TYR A 157 -9.07 -15.91 -9.11
C TYR A 157 -9.87 -15.30 -7.95
N LYS A 158 -10.40 -16.14 -7.05
CA LYS A 158 -11.20 -15.65 -5.90
C LYS A 158 -10.37 -15.05 -4.77
N GLY A 159 -9.13 -15.47 -4.63
CA GLY A 159 -8.17 -14.98 -3.65
C GLY A 159 -7.11 -14.12 -4.33
N ASN A 160 -5.89 -14.61 -4.41
CA ASN A 160 -4.73 -13.86 -4.83
C ASN A 160 -4.24 -14.23 -6.23
N ALA A 161 -3.66 -13.27 -6.95
CA ALA A 161 -2.97 -13.64 -8.18
C ALA A 161 -1.57 -14.21 -7.88
N ILE A 162 -0.70 -13.48 -7.20
CA ILE A 162 0.63 -13.97 -6.83
C ILE A 162 0.84 -13.75 -5.34
N MET A 163 1.06 -14.82 -4.59
CA MET A 163 1.31 -14.78 -3.16
C MET A 163 2.65 -15.43 -2.82
N SER A 164 3.50 -14.71 -2.10
CA SER A 164 4.64 -15.29 -1.41
C SER A 164 4.29 -15.55 0.05
N GLN A 165 4.60 -16.72 0.55
CA GLN A 165 4.51 -17.02 1.98
C GLN A 165 5.88 -17.38 2.53
N ALA A 166 6.50 -16.42 3.21
CA ALA A 166 7.84 -16.51 3.78
C ALA A 166 8.98 -16.74 2.76
N GLY A 167 8.71 -16.57 1.45
CA GLY A 167 9.74 -16.63 0.42
C GLY A 167 10.67 -15.42 0.47
N ASN A 168 11.97 -15.64 0.35
CA ASN A 168 12.97 -14.59 0.38
C ASN A 168 13.64 -14.43 -0.99
N ASN A 169 14.17 -13.24 -1.26
CA ASN A 169 14.90 -12.94 -2.48
C ASN A 169 14.04 -13.21 -3.73
N PHE A 170 12.88 -12.59 -3.83
CA PHE A 170 11.95 -12.80 -4.94
C PHE A 170 11.85 -11.61 -5.89
N GLU A 171 11.52 -11.89 -7.14
CA GLU A 171 11.14 -10.88 -8.14
C GLU A 171 9.78 -11.23 -8.75
N ILE A 172 8.86 -10.26 -8.72
CA ILE A 172 7.56 -10.36 -9.38
C ILE A 172 7.46 -9.19 -10.34
N ARG A 173 7.52 -9.46 -11.66
CA ARG A 173 7.63 -8.38 -12.63
C ARG A 173 6.95 -8.66 -13.97
N ASP A 174 6.65 -7.59 -14.70
CA ASP A 174 6.11 -7.65 -16.07
C ASP A 174 4.80 -8.46 -16.20
N ASN A 175 4.04 -8.62 -15.08
CA ASN A 175 2.76 -9.30 -15.10
C ASN A 175 1.61 -8.32 -15.32
N ILE A 176 0.54 -8.80 -15.93
CA ILE A 176 -0.76 -8.12 -16.02
C ILE A 176 -1.74 -8.90 -15.14
N ILE A 177 -2.30 -8.24 -14.13
CA ILE A 177 -3.21 -8.86 -13.17
C ILE A 177 -4.52 -8.07 -13.17
N ALA A 178 -5.63 -8.77 -13.36
CA ALA A 178 -6.94 -8.15 -13.38
C ALA A 178 -7.99 -9.03 -12.70
N ASP A 179 -8.92 -8.38 -11.98
CA ASP A 179 -10.13 -9.02 -11.45
C ASP A 179 -9.83 -10.23 -10.55
N THR A 180 -8.93 -10.09 -9.58
CA THR A 180 -8.75 -11.08 -8.50
C THR A 180 -9.46 -10.63 -7.23
N GLY A 181 -9.93 -11.60 -6.44
CA GLY A 181 -10.92 -11.37 -5.39
C GLY A 181 -10.39 -10.74 -4.12
N VAL A 182 -9.11 -10.87 -3.80
CA VAL A 182 -8.53 -10.30 -2.57
C VAL A 182 -7.29 -9.47 -2.89
N TYR A 183 -6.16 -10.08 -3.24
CA TYR A 183 -4.93 -9.35 -3.55
C TYR A 183 -4.43 -9.65 -4.97
N GLY A 184 -3.87 -8.63 -5.61
CA GLY A 184 -3.14 -8.83 -6.85
C GLY A 184 -1.78 -9.47 -6.57
N ILE A 185 -0.87 -8.76 -5.95
CA ILE A 185 0.47 -9.25 -5.56
C ILE A 185 0.60 -9.15 -4.05
N PHE A 186 0.89 -10.27 -3.39
CA PHE A 186 0.91 -10.37 -1.94
C PHE A 186 2.18 -11.07 -1.40
N PRO A 187 3.31 -10.38 -1.28
CA PRO A 187 4.41 -10.88 -0.48
C PRO A 187 4.08 -10.80 1.02
N GLN A 188 4.04 -11.98 1.67
CA GLN A 188 3.77 -12.11 3.09
C GLN A 188 4.93 -12.79 3.81
N LEU A 189 5.39 -12.22 4.93
CA LEU A 189 6.47 -12.76 5.79
C LEU A 189 7.80 -12.98 5.05
N GLY A 190 7.98 -12.33 3.89
CA GLY A 190 9.16 -12.47 3.06
C GLY A 190 10.21 -11.39 3.29
N ARG A 191 11.38 -11.57 2.68
CA ARG A 191 12.47 -10.58 2.72
C ARG A 191 13.13 -10.41 1.37
N ASN A 192 13.68 -9.21 1.15
CA ASN A 192 14.46 -8.89 -0.05
C ASN A 192 13.66 -9.16 -1.32
N GLY A 193 12.57 -8.44 -1.51
CA GLY A 193 11.69 -8.61 -2.66
C GLY A 193 11.69 -7.42 -3.61
N VAL A 194 11.45 -7.70 -4.88
CA VAL A 194 11.18 -6.70 -5.90
C VAL A 194 9.83 -6.98 -6.55
N VAL A 195 8.98 -5.96 -6.60
CA VAL A 195 7.69 -5.97 -7.32
C VAL A 195 7.73 -4.80 -8.29
N GLU A 196 7.99 -5.08 -9.57
CA GLU A 196 8.19 -4.00 -10.54
C GLU A 196 7.58 -4.27 -11.92
N HIS A 197 7.23 -3.18 -12.63
CA HIS A 197 6.70 -3.24 -13.99
C HIS A 197 5.42 -4.08 -14.15
N ASN A 198 4.63 -4.23 -13.08
CA ASN A 198 3.34 -4.92 -13.16
C ASN A 198 2.22 -3.92 -13.46
N VAL A 199 1.19 -4.40 -14.15
CA VAL A 199 -0.09 -3.71 -14.33
C VAL A 199 -1.14 -4.46 -13.52
N VAL A 200 -1.72 -3.81 -12.51
CA VAL A 200 -2.65 -4.47 -11.57
C VAL A 200 -3.94 -3.67 -11.44
N SER A 201 -5.08 -4.29 -11.66
CA SER A 201 -6.38 -3.61 -11.62
C SER A 201 -7.54 -4.50 -11.17
N GLY A 202 -8.62 -3.87 -10.70
CA GLY A 202 -9.88 -4.56 -10.37
C GLY A 202 -9.79 -5.45 -9.14
N ILE A 203 -9.00 -5.06 -8.13
CA ILE A 203 -8.73 -5.86 -6.93
C ILE A 203 -9.63 -5.41 -5.78
N ALA A 204 -10.30 -6.36 -5.12
CA ALA A 204 -11.31 -6.06 -4.11
C ALA A 204 -10.73 -5.71 -2.72
N ASP A 205 -9.43 -5.82 -2.53
CA ASP A 205 -8.70 -5.37 -1.35
C ASP A 205 -7.49 -4.53 -1.81
N ALA A 206 -6.28 -5.05 -1.86
CA ALA A 206 -5.12 -4.30 -2.32
C ALA A 206 -4.54 -4.86 -3.63
N ALA A 207 -4.23 -3.97 -4.58
CA ALA A 207 -3.59 -4.39 -5.82
C ALA A 207 -2.17 -4.92 -5.57
N ILE A 208 -1.37 -4.23 -4.76
CA ILE A 208 -0.08 -4.70 -4.26
C ILE A 208 -0.09 -4.57 -2.74
N TYR A 209 0.02 -5.68 -2.03
CA TYR A 209 0.03 -5.74 -0.58
C TYR A 209 1.33 -6.34 -0.05
N VAL A 210 2.16 -5.54 0.59
CA VAL A 210 3.38 -5.98 1.28
C VAL A 210 3.06 -6.19 2.74
N GLY A 211 2.88 -7.45 3.16
CA GLY A 211 2.42 -7.81 4.50
C GLY A 211 3.48 -8.47 5.35
N MET A 212 3.75 -7.92 6.55
CA MET A 212 4.69 -8.50 7.53
C MET A 212 6.07 -8.83 6.94
N SER A 213 6.48 -8.08 5.94
CA SER A 213 7.67 -8.34 5.14
C SER A 213 8.79 -7.33 5.44
N ASP A 214 9.99 -7.60 4.95
CA ASP A 214 11.19 -6.82 5.24
C ASP A 214 12.00 -6.59 3.96
N ASN A 215 12.38 -5.33 3.70
CA ASN A 215 13.17 -4.94 2.54
C ASN A 215 12.51 -5.32 1.21
N VAL A 216 11.35 -4.73 0.92
CA VAL A 216 10.62 -4.92 -0.33
C VAL A 216 10.59 -3.62 -1.13
N HIS A 217 10.96 -3.72 -2.41
CA HIS A 217 10.96 -2.61 -3.35
C HIS A 217 9.79 -2.75 -4.32
N VAL A 218 8.86 -1.79 -4.28
CA VAL A 218 7.68 -1.73 -5.15
C VAL A 218 7.85 -0.54 -6.10
N ALA A 219 8.14 -0.81 -7.37
CA ALA A 219 8.52 0.25 -8.30
C ALA A 219 7.98 0.06 -9.72
N TYR A 220 7.75 1.17 -10.42
CA TYR A 220 7.36 1.19 -11.84
C TYR A 220 6.08 0.39 -12.16
N ASN A 221 5.21 0.18 -11.17
CA ASN A 221 3.93 -0.49 -11.38
C ASN A 221 2.85 0.50 -11.79
N GLU A 222 1.88 0.03 -12.56
CA GLU A 222 0.63 0.73 -12.85
C GLU A 222 -0.51 0.05 -12.09
N VAL A 223 -1.19 0.80 -11.20
CA VAL A 223 -2.16 0.24 -10.25
C VAL A 223 -3.43 1.08 -10.24
N PHE A 224 -4.57 0.48 -10.58
CA PHE A 224 -5.81 1.24 -10.72
C PHE A 224 -7.07 0.38 -10.50
N ASP A 225 -8.22 1.06 -10.34
CA ASP A 225 -9.55 0.46 -10.20
C ASP A 225 -9.64 -0.60 -9.08
N SER A 226 -8.88 -0.41 -7.99
CA SER A 226 -8.84 -1.31 -6.84
C SER A 226 -9.30 -0.57 -5.56
N VAL A 227 -9.48 -1.29 -4.46
CA VAL A 227 -9.79 -0.63 -3.19
C VAL A 227 -8.54 0.09 -2.68
N ALA A 228 -7.48 -0.61 -2.37
CA ALA A 228 -6.20 0.03 -2.12
C ALA A 228 -5.25 -0.19 -3.30
N GLY A 229 -4.48 0.84 -3.65
CA GLY A 229 -3.47 0.71 -4.68
C GLY A 229 -2.27 -0.10 -4.20
N ILE A 230 -1.48 0.47 -3.29
CA ILE A 230 -0.29 -0.16 -2.73
C ILE A 230 -0.35 -0.08 -1.21
N GLU A 231 -0.18 -1.19 -0.53
CA GLU A 231 -0.17 -1.30 0.92
C GLU A 231 1.15 -1.82 1.45
N ILE A 232 1.65 -1.14 2.47
CA ILE A 232 2.79 -1.56 3.30
C ILE A 232 2.26 -1.75 4.72
N GLU A 233 1.94 -2.99 5.06
CA GLU A 233 1.28 -3.33 6.31
C GLU A 233 2.18 -4.17 7.22
N ASN A 234 2.33 -3.75 8.48
CA ASN A 234 3.15 -4.42 9.49
C ASN A 234 4.55 -4.82 8.94
N SER A 235 5.13 -3.96 8.09
CA SER A 235 6.31 -4.24 7.28
C SER A 235 7.40 -3.19 7.49
N ARG A 236 8.64 -3.51 7.10
CA ARG A 236 9.80 -2.66 7.36
C ARG A 236 10.70 -2.54 6.14
N HIS A 237 11.47 -1.44 6.10
CA HIS A 237 12.46 -1.20 5.07
C HIS A 237 11.88 -1.31 3.64
N ALA A 238 10.69 -0.71 3.44
CA ALA A 238 10.03 -0.76 2.15
C ALA A 238 10.26 0.53 1.34
N ILE A 239 10.44 0.38 0.02
CA ILE A 239 10.50 1.51 -0.90
C ILE A 239 9.36 1.38 -1.90
N VAL A 240 8.52 2.40 -1.99
CA VAL A 240 7.45 2.54 -2.99
C VAL A 240 7.80 3.72 -3.88
N GLU A 241 8.30 3.46 -5.09
CA GLU A 241 8.77 4.55 -5.95
C GLU A 241 8.37 4.41 -7.42
N SER A 242 8.16 5.55 -8.06
CA SER A 242 7.94 5.62 -9.52
C SER A 242 6.74 4.79 -10.01
N ASN A 243 5.69 4.64 -9.18
CA ASN A 243 4.47 3.95 -9.56
C ASN A 243 3.41 4.95 -10.07
N PHE A 244 2.51 4.46 -10.93
CA PHE A 244 1.27 5.14 -11.30
C PHE A 244 0.12 4.51 -10.51
N VAL A 245 -0.50 5.28 -9.62
CA VAL A 245 -1.53 4.82 -8.68
C VAL A 245 -2.76 5.71 -8.81
N TYR A 246 -3.80 5.24 -9.48
CA TYR A 246 -4.96 6.09 -9.79
C TYR A 246 -6.27 5.32 -9.83
N ASN A 247 -7.40 6.05 -9.71
CA ASN A 247 -8.75 5.47 -9.72
C ASN A 247 -9.00 4.38 -8.67
N ASN A 248 -8.19 4.28 -7.62
CA ASN A 248 -8.47 3.40 -6.49
C ASN A 248 -9.38 4.11 -5.47
N THR A 249 -9.79 3.44 -4.41
CA THR A 249 -10.43 4.09 -3.26
C THR A 249 -9.39 4.85 -2.44
N GLY A 250 -8.26 4.22 -2.14
CA GLY A 250 -7.06 4.80 -1.56
C GLY A 250 -5.83 4.50 -2.41
N GLY A 251 -4.88 5.44 -2.49
CA GLY A 251 -3.69 5.28 -3.33
C GLY A 251 -2.61 4.42 -2.68
N VAL A 252 -1.77 5.00 -1.83
CA VAL A 252 -0.66 4.32 -1.15
C VAL A 252 -0.87 4.38 0.35
N LEU A 253 -0.75 3.25 1.03
CA LEU A 253 -0.99 3.14 2.45
C LEU A 253 0.21 2.51 3.16
N ALA A 254 0.61 3.07 4.31
CA ALA A 254 1.59 2.46 5.21
C ALA A 254 1.01 2.47 6.64
N PHE A 255 0.79 1.29 7.20
CA PHE A 255 0.03 1.20 8.46
C PHE A 255 0.30 -0.11 9.22
N ILE A 256 -0.25 -0.14 10.45
CA ILE A 256 -0.31 -1.34 11.28
C ILE A 256 -1.74 -1.83 11.35
N THR A 257 -1.97 -3.11 11.06
CA THR A 257 -3.20 -3.81 11.45
C THR A 257 -2.99 -4.54 12.78
N PRO A 258 -3.91 -4.36 13.74
CA PRO A 258 -3.86 -5.03 15.04
C PRO A 258 -3.95 -6.55 14.94
N GLY A 259 -3.33 -7.22 15.90
CA GLY A 259 -3.44 -8.68 16.02
C GLY A 259 -2.49 -9.49 15.13
N LEU A 260 -1.79 -8.86 14.19
CA LEU A 260 -0.78 -9.53 13.38
C LEU A 260 0.51 -9.83 14.16
N PRO A 261 1.30 -10.84 13.77
CA PRO A 261 2.53 -11.21 14.46
C PRO A 261 3.59 -10.12 14.52
N ILE A 262 3.75 -9.35 13.44
CA ILE A 262 4.61 -8.17 13.40
C ILE A 262 3.81 -6.98 13.86
N LYS A 263 4.34 -6.21 14.81
CA LYS A 263 3.65 -5.11 15.48
C LYS A 263 4.11 -3.73 15.05
N THR A 264 4.89 -3.65 13.96
CA THR A 264 5.54 -2.41 13.54
C THR A 264 5.49 -2.24 12.03
N THR A 265 5.26 -1.01 11.59
CA THR A 265 5.58 -0.55 10.25
C THR A 265 6.55 0.62 10.38
N TYR A 266 7.75 0.51 9.84
CA TYR A 266 8.74 1.57 9.92
C TYR A 266 9.78 1.52 8.79
N ASP A 267 10.50 2.63 8.61
CA ASP A 267 11.49 2.83 7.55
C ASP A 267 10.88 2.56 6.16
N VAL A 268 9.83 3.34 5.87
CA VAL A 268 9.11 3.28 4.60
C VAL A 268 9.36 4.54 3.80
N ILE A 269 9.79 4.39 2.57
CA ILE A 269 10.03 5.51 1.64
C ILE A 269 8.99 5.45 0.52
N ILE A 270 8.17 6.50 0.40
CA ILE A 270 7.18 6.68 -0.67
C ILE A 270 7.63 7.86 -1.51
N ARG A 271 8.19 7.62 -2.70
CA ARG A 271 8.79 8.70 -3.48
C ARG A 271 8.54 8.63 -4.98
N ASN A 272 8.53 9.80 -5.61
CA ASN A 272 8.46 9.92 -7.08
C ASN A 272 7.26 9.18 -7.72
N ASN A 273 6.19 8.92 -6.98
CA ASN A 273 4.99 8.29 -7.50
C ASN A 273 4.05 9.34 -8.10
N TRP A 274 3.23 8.92 -9.06
CA TRP A 274 2.05 9.65 -9.50
C TRP A 274 0.82 9.04 -8.84
N ILE A 275 0.18 9.81 -7.96
CA ILE A 275 -0.96 9.35 -7.14
C ILE A 275 -2.14 10.29 -7.41
N SER A 276 -3.09 9.86 -8.23
CA SER A 276 -4.17 10.76 -8.68
C SER A 276 -5.53 10.09 -8.72
N ASP A 277 -6.56 10.92 -8.52
CA ASP A 277 -7.95 10.51 -8.77
C ASP A 277 -8.38 9.24 -8.02
N ASN A 278 -7.81 8.94 -6.84
CA ASN A 278 -8.18 7.76 -6.06
C ASN A 278 -9.54 7.97 -5.38
N ASN A 279 -10.58 8.10 -6.20
CA ASN A 279 -11.92 8.54 -5.81
C ASN A 279 -12.99 7.46 -5.94
N THR A 280 -12.60 6.24 -6.30
CA THR A 280 -13.52 5.12 -6.46
C THR A 280 -14.26 4.85 -5.14
N PRO A 281 -15.59 4.74 -5.15
CA PRO A 281 -16.33 4.36 -3.95
C PRO A 281 -15.78 3.07 -3.36
N ASN A 282 -15.62 3.03 -2.04
CA ASN A 282 -15.05 1.86 -1.38
C ASN A 282 -15.96 0.63 -1.59
N PHE A 283 -15.42 -0.40 -2.19
CA PHE A 283 -16.08 -1.68 -2.43
C PHE A 283 -15.40 -2.86 -1.71
N GLY A 284 -14.46 -2.56 -0.79
CA GLY A 284 -13.81 -3.54 0.07
C GLY A 284 -14.80 -4.31 0.94
N ALA A 285 -14.40 -5.48 1.37
CA ALA A 285 -15.24 -6.33 2.19
C ALA A 285 -15.62 -5.61 3.50
N PRO A 286 -16.90 -5.60 3.90
CA PRO A 286 -17.29 -5.00 5.16
C PRO A 286 -16.56 -5.64 6.35
N GLY A 287 -15.89 -4.81 7.16
CA GLY A 287 -15.12 -5.25 8.32
C GLY A 287 -13.65 -5.58 8.04
N SER A 288 -13.19 -5.53 6.78
CA SER A 288 -11.76 -5.51 6.49
C SER A 288 -11.16 -4.14 6.83
N THR A 289 -9.85 -4.08 7.06
CA THR A 289 -9.14 -2.83 7.33
C THR A 289 -9.33 -1.84 6.19
N VAL A 290 -9.20 -2.29 4.96
CA VAL A 290 -9.38 -1.46 3.76
C VAL A 290 -10.83 -1.02 3.53
N GLY A 291 -11.81 -1.75 4.06
CA GLY A 291 -13.23 -1.36 4.05
C GLY A 291 -13.50 -0.04 4.79
N GLY A 292 -12.58 0.38 5.66
CA GLY A 292 -12.63 1.65 6.38
C GLY A 292 -11.92 2.82 5.71
N ILE A 293 -11.22 2.61 4.59
CA ILE A 293 -10.48 3.67 3.90
C ILE A 293 -11.45 4.68 3.29
N PRO A 294 -11.31 5.97 3.58
CA PRO A 294 -12.10 7.01 2.94
C PRO A 294 -11.78 7.12 1.44
N ALA A 295 -12.79 7.01 0.60
CA ALA A 295 -12.62 7.22 -0.84
C ALA A 295 -12.12 8.63 -1.14
N GLY A 296 -11.06 8.74 -1.91
CA GLY A 296 -10.41 10.02 -2.19
C GLY A 296 -9.18 10.28 -1.32
N THR A 297 -8.58 9.24 -0.79
CA THR A 297 -7.32 9.32 -0.04
C THR A 297 -6.14 9.06 -0.98
N GLY A 298 -5.21 10.01 -1.10
CA GLY A 298 -4.01 9.83 -1.91
C GLY A 298 -3.00 8.93 -1.21
N ILE A 299 -2.45 9.37 -0.07
CA ILE A 299 -1.56 8.59 0.79
C ILE A 299 -2.14 8.55 2.20
N MET A 300 -2.10 7.40 2.86
CA MET A 300 -2.48 7.25 4.27
C MET A 300 -1.35 6.62 5.08
N ILE A 301 -1.01 7.25 6.19
CA ILE A 301 -0.09 6.74 7.19
C ILE A 301 -0.87 6.53 8.49
N MET A 302 -0.81 5.31 9.05
CA MET A 302 -1.48 5.02 10.32
C MET A 302 -0.59 4.16 11.22
N ALA A 303 -0.19 4.74 12.34
CA ALA A 303 0.67 4.07 13.33
C ALA A 303 1.99 3.52 12.71
N ALA A 304 2.54 4.20 11.72
CA ALA A 304 3.79 3.82 11.06
C ALA A 304 4.87 4.88 11.33
N ASP A 305 6.06 4.44 11.67
CA ASP A 305 7.19 5.24 12.06
C ASP A 305 8.23 5.40 10.95
N ASP A 306 9.06 6.42 11.06
CA ASP A 306 10.20 6.62 10.15
C ASP A 306 9.77 6.57 8.67
N VAL A 307 8.68 7.29 8.32
CA VAL A 307 8.15 7.30 6.95
C VAL A 307 8.59 8.56 6.22
N VAL A 308 9.18 8.40 5.04
CA VAL A 308 9.48 9.51 4.13
C VAL A 308 8.51 9.53 2.96
N ILE A 309 7.86 10.66 2.74
CA ILE A 309 7.00 10.91 1.58
C ILE A 309 7.62 12.06 0.80
N GLU A 310 8.31 11.79 -0.30
CA GLU A 310 9.06 12.83 -1.01
C GLU A 310 8.89 12.81 -2.52
N GLY A 311 8.82 13.99 -3.13
CA GLY A 311 8.86 14.15 -4.57
C GLY A 311 7.69 13.52 -5.35
N ASN A 312 6.61 13.15 -4.68
CA ASN A 312 5.42 12.59 -5.35
C ASN A 312 4.59 13.68 -6.02
N ILE A 313 3.86 13.30 -7.05
CA ILE A 313 2.78 14.10 -7.64
C ILE A 313 1.45 13.54 -7.12
N ILE A 314 0.75 14.31 -6.28
CA ILE A 314 -0.47 13.88 -5.59
C ILE A 314 -1.60 14.83 -5.97
N THR A 315 -2.54 14.37 -6.78
CA THR A 315 -3.54 15.26 -7.37
C THR A 315 -4.94 14.67 -7.41
N ASN A 316 -5.95 15.55 -7.32
CA ASN A 316 -7.36 15.19 -7.53
C ASN A 316 -7.91 14.12 -6.58
N ASN A 317 -7.32 13.87 -5.43
CA ASN A 317 -7.87 12.97 -4.43
C ASN A 317 -8.89 13.73 -3.59
N LYS A 318 -10.18 13.42 -3.74
CA LYS A 318 -11.28 14.26 -3.27
C LYS A 318 -11.32 14.48 -1.76
N THR A 319 -10.87 13.51 -0.97
CA THR A 319 -10.91 13.59 0.50
C THR A 319 -9.66 14.25 1.08
N VAL A 320 -8.47 13.81 0.65
CA VAL A 320 -7.20 14.33 1.16
C VAL A 320 -6.02 13.88 0.28
N GLY A 321 -5.01 14.70 0.14
CA GLY A 321 -3.77 14.31 -0.55
C GLY A 321 -2.94 13.34 0.29
N ILE A 322 -2.53 13.74 1.50
CA ILE A 322 -1.80 12.92 2.47
C ILE A 322 -2.54 12.97 3.80
N MET A 323 -2.84 11.82 4.37
CA MET A 323 -3.45 11.67 5.70
C MET A 323 -2.48 10.92 6.63
N SER A 324 -2.22 11.50 7.81
CA SER A 324 -1.58 10.80 8.92
C SER A 324 -2.55 10.75 10.09
N VAL A 325 -2.80 9.57 10.61
CA VAL A 325 -3.74 9.34 11.71
C VAL A 325 -3.13 8.35 12.71
N ASP A 326 -3.28 8.65 14.00
CA ASP A 326 -2.93 7.68 15.04
C ASP A 326 -4.00 6.57 15.15
N HIS A 327 -3.57 5.43 15.68
CA HIS A 327 -4.44 4.25 15.77
C HIS A 327 -5.64 4.45 16.68
N ASN A 328 -5.52 5.29 17.75
CA ASN A 328 -6.63 5.55 18.66
C ASN A 328 -7.73 6.34 17.95
N THR A 329 -7.34 7.40 17.23
CA THR A 329 -8.28 8.20 16.43
C THR A 329 -8.92 7.35 15.32
N ALA A 330 -8.16 6.53 14.63
CA ALA A 330 -8.68 5.62 13.60
C ALA A 330 -9.69 4.62 14.20
N ALA A 331 -9.42 4.07 15.37
CA ALA A 331 -10.31 3.15 16.06
C ALA A 331 -11.63 3.81 16.48
N GLU A 332 -11.58 5.06 16.94
CA GLU A 332 -12.80 5.82 17.27
C GLU A 332 -13.68 6.08 16.02
N LEU A 333 -13.08 6.28 14.86
CA LEU A 333 -13.80 6.56 13.62
C LEU A 333 -14.35 5.31 12.93
N THR A 334 -13.63 4.19 13.02
CA THR A 334 -13.91 2.99 12.22
C THR A 334 -14.26 1.75 13.03
N ASN A 335 -14.24 1.81 14.37
CA ASN A 335 -14.32 0.67 15.28
C ASN A 335 -13.18 -0.35 15.10
N LEU A 336 -12.03 0.08 14.63
CA LEU A 336 -10.85 -0.73 14.54
C LEU A 336 -10.40 -1.19 15.93
N THR A 337 -9.94 -2.42 16.07
CA THR A 337 -9.42 -2.92 17.36
C THR A 337 -8.03 -2.33 17.62
N ILE A 338 -7.77 -1.86 18.83
CA ILE A 338 -6.44 -1.38 19.23
C ILE A 338 -5.61 -2.57 19.69
N ASP A 339 -4.36 -2.65 19.23
CA ASP A 339 -3.37 -3.62 19.72
C ASP A 339 -2.57 -2.96 20.84
N PRO A 340 -2.66 -3.47 22.07
CA PRO A 340 -1.97 -2.85 23.21
C PRO A 340 -0.43 -2.99 23.14
N ASP A 341 0.08 -3.88 22.29
CA ASP A 341 1.51 -4.15 22.12
C ASP A 341 2.11 -3.36 20.94
N ALA A 342 1.31 -2.59 20.19
CA ALA A 342 1.76 -1.76 19.08
C ALA A 342 1.79 -0.28 19.48
N ASP A 343 2.76 0.48 18.96
CA ASP A 343 2.74 1.94 19.08
C ASP A 343 1.58 2.49 18.25
N PRO A 344 0.64 3.24 18.85
CA PRO A 344 -0.47 3.80 18.12
C PRO A 344 -0.13 5.03 17.29
N ASN A 345 1.04 5.62 17.48
CA ASN A 345 1.40 6.90 16.86
C ASN A 345 2.14 6.71 15.54
N SER A 346 2.21 7.77 14.74
CA SER A 346 3.10 7.85 13.58
C SER A 346 4.20 8.86 13.90
N ASP A 347 5.34 8.37 14.33
CA ASP A 347 6.48 9.19 14.72
C ASP A 347 7.52 9.33 13.60
N ARG A 348 8.27 10.42 13.58
CA ARG A 348 9.35 10.69 12.63
C ARG A 348 8.92 10.63 11.15
N LEU A 349 7.74 11.21 10.89
CA LEU A 349 7.20 11.34 9.54
C LEU A 349 7.84 12.53 8.82
N ALA A 350 8.42 12.33 7.66
CA ALA A 350 9.01 13.37 6.82
C ALA A 350 8.22 13.52 5.51
N ILE A 351 7.54 14.65 5.31
CA ILE A 351 6.80 14.97 4.08
C ILE A 351 7.56 16.08 3.37
N LEU A 352 8.17 15.76 2.22
CA LEU A 352 9.18 16.61 1.58
C LEU A 352 8.89 16.81 0.09
N ASP A 353 8.87 18.06 -0.37
CA ASP A 353 8.90 18.42 -1.79
C ASP A 353 7.88 17.71 -2.70
N ASN A 354 6.72 17.31 -2.18
CA ASN A 354 5.65 16.74 -3.00
C ASN A 354 4.93 17.84 -3.78
N THR A 355 4.58 17.58 -5.02
CA THR A 355 3.69 18.44 -5.82
C THR A 355 2.26 18.02 -5.55
N MET A 356 1.50 18.87 -4.87
CA MET A 356 0.10 18.60 -4.54
C MET A 356 -0.84 19.60 -5.20
N HIS A 357 -1.91 19.09 -5.80
CA HIS A 357 -2.88 19.95 -6.45
C HIS A 357 -4.28 19.35 -6.42
N ASN A 358 -5.26 20.19 -6.12
CA ASN A 358 -6.69 19.86 -6.16
C ASN A 358 -7.06 18.63 -5.32
N ASN A 359 -6.43 18.44 -4.16
CA ASN A 359 -6.85 17.43 -3.20
C ASN A 359 -7.86 18.02 -2.20
N GLY A 360 -8.59 17.16 -1.48
CA GLY A 360 -9.48 17.56 -0.39
C GLY A 360 -10.69 18.39 -0.81
N TYR A 361 -11.03 18.45 -2.09
CA TYR A 361 -12.12 19.30 -2.58
C TYR A 361 -13.52 18.80 -2.19
N ASP A 362 -13.65 17.55 -1.81
CA ASP A 362 -14.88 16.92 -1.30
C ASP A 362 -14.57 15.99 -0.12
N THR A 363 -13.94 16.57 0.89
CA THR A 363 -13.53 15.85 2.12
C THR A 363 -14.73 15.26 2.83
N ILE A 364 -14.63 14.01 3.28
CA ILE A 364 -15.69 13.33 4.02
C ILE A 364 -16.04 14.03 5.35
N ALA A 365 -17.25 13.78 5.85
CA ALA A 365 -17.80 14.49 7.00
C ALA A 365 -16.97 14.27 8.28
N GLU A 366 -16.43 13.09 8.48
CA GLU A 366 -15.62 12.69 9.64
C GLU A 366 -14.33 13.53 9.72
N ILE A 367 -13.57 13.57 8.62
CA ILE A 367 -12.33 14.38 8.56
C ILE A 367 -12.65 15.86 8.65
N ARG A 368 -13.72 16.31 7.99
CA ARG A 368 -14.17 17.69 8.08
C ARG A 368 -14.54 18.07 9.51
N GLY A 369 -15.14 17.15 10.26
CA GLY A 369 -15.46 17.33 11.67
C GLY A 369 -14.20 17.53 12.54
N LEU A 370 -13.17 16.71 12.32
CA LEU A 370 -11.88 16.85 13.00
C LEU A 370 -11.19 18.18 12.67
N MET A 371 -11.19 18.58 11.39
CA MET A 371 -10.65 19.86 10.95
C MET A 371 -11.35 21.04 11.67
N LEU A 372 -12.67 21.02 11.72
CA LEU A 372 -13.45 22.08 12.37
C LEU A 372 -13.22 22.12 13.89
N ALA A 373 -13.04 20.98 14.54
CA ALA A 373 -12.69 20.93 15.97
C ALA A 373 -11.36 21.65 16.26
N ASP A 374 -10.45 21.64 15.29
CA ASP A 374 -9.16 22.33 15.34
C ASP A 374 -9.18 23.73 14.70
N PHE A 375 -10.38 24.29 14.48
CA PHE A 375 -10.59 25.59 13.83
C PHE A 375 -9.98 25.70 12.45
N LYS A 376 -9.89 24.60 11.71
CA LYS A 376 -9.36 24.54 10.34
C LYS A 376 -10.46 24.40 9.32
N THR A 377 -10.30 25.10 8.20
CA THR A 377 -11.23 25.08 7.08
C THR A 377 -10.44 25.00 5.78
N GLY A 378 -11.09 24.57 4.71
CA GLY A 378 -10.48 24.48 3.39
C GLY A 378 -10.38 23.05 2.88
N ALA A 379 -9.66 22.87 1.80
CA ALA A 379 -9.40 21.58 1.17
C ALA A 379 -8.03 21.08 1.62
N PRO A 380 -7.94 19.94 2.35
CA PRO A 380 -6.66 19.48 2.86
C PRO A 380 -5.82 18.78 1.79
N ASP A 381 -4.68 19.33 1.43
CA ASP A 381 -3.62 18.57 0.77
C ASP A 381 -2.96 17.63 1.77
N ILE A 382 -2.72 18.11 3.00
CA ILE A 382 -2.18 17.30 4.11
C ILE A 382 -3.10 17.43 5.31
N PHE A 383 -3.48 16.30 5.88
CA PHE A 383 -4.23 16.22 7.14
C PHE A 383 -3.49 15.28 8.10
N ALA A 384 -3.13 15.79 9.27
CA ALA A 384 -2.49 15.00 10.31
C ALA A 384 -3.25 15.17 11.62
N VAL A 385 -3.49 14.08 12.32
CA VAL A 385 -4.17 14.03 13.62
C VAL A 385 -3.51 12.98 14.52
N GLY A 386 -3.44 13.29 15.81
CA GLY A 386 -2.76 12.48 16.81
C GLY A 386 -1.32 12.91 17.06
N PRO A 387 -0.70 12.35 18.10
CA PRO A 387 0.70 12.62 18.44
C PRO A 387 1.63 12.14 17.31
N SER A 388 2.65 12.94 17.00
CA SER A 388 3.68 12.61 16.02
C SER A 388 4.98 13.29 16.42
N ASN A 389 5.88 12.56 17.08
CA ASN A 389 7.13 13.11 17.58
C ASN A 389 8.22 13.10 16.47
N GLY A 390 8.98 14.19 16.39
CA GLY A 390 10.10 14.29 15.45
C GLY A 390 9.71 14.37 13.98
N SER A 391 8.45 14.65 13.68
CA SER A 391 7.96 14.77 12.31
C SER A 391 8.29 16.12 11.69
N CYS A 392 8.53 16.13 10.39
CA CYS A 392 8.92 17.30 9.62
C CYS A 392 8.12 17.40 8.32
N ILE A 393 7.46 18.54 8.09
CA ILE A 393 6.71 18.79 6.87
C ILE A 393 7.32 19.98 6.17
N ILE A 394 7.98 19.74 5.04
CA ILE A 394 8.60 20.73 4.18
C ILE A 394 8.09 20.50 2.76
N ASN A 395 6.95 21.08 2.46
CA ASN A 395 6.34 20.95 1.15
C ASN A 395 6.30 22.29 0.45
N ARG A 396 6.45 22.32 -0.87
CA ARG A 396 6.48 23.55 -1.68
C ARG A 396 5.10 23.93 -2.19
#